data_adf4d7c2d6483b2ef8c56e17470fbdfe
#
_entry.id   adf4d7c2d6483b2ef8c56e17470fbdfe
#
_cell.length_a   1.000
_cell.length_b   1.000
_cell.length_c   1.000
_cell.angle_alpha   90.00
_cell.angle_beta   90.00
_cell.angle_gamma   90.00
#
_symmetry.space_group_name_H-M   'P 1'
#
loop_
_entity.id
_entity.type
_entity.pdbx_description
1 polymer ?
#
loop_
_entity_poly.entity_id
_entity_poly.type
_entity_poly.pdbx_seq_one_letter_code
_entity_poly.pdbx_strand_id
1 'polypeptide(L)'
;MKIAIITDQHLDGRKGSAAFWAFFKKFYDEIFFPTLEREGITTVLDLGDTFDNRKSLDYNTLARIKTDYFDRLKAYDVHMILGNHTTYYKNSSHINSPELLLEQYDNIKIYSEPYELSFGSKNFLLLPWINGANQEVSEEMIQKSNADICCGHLEIDGFEVTPGMHFQGGRAIKDFKRFDRVWSGHFHHRSKKGNVQYLGNPYQMFWNDYKDPRGFHIYDTETDRLTWKKNPFEIFTKIYYNDVEKSYHNFDYNEHKDTFVKIIVEEKRDYAQYETLLDNLYHVGVHDVKTVETLVDTDDSDSDIEVKDTLTLLNEYIDDVDIAVDKTDLKRLMQTLYIESCEVV
;
A
#
# COMPACT_ATOMS: atom_id res chain seq x y z
N MET A 1 -1.44 15.19 23.09
CA MET A 1 -2.48 14.28 22.53
C MET A 1 -1.84 13.37 21.50
N LYS A 2 -2.15 12.05 21.55
CA LYS A 2 -1.66 11.11 20.52
C LYS A 2 -2.75 10.77 19.52
N ILE A 3 -2.38 10.62 18.24
CA ILE A 3 -3.25 10.29 17.12
C ILE A 3 -2.64 9.11 16.39
N ALA A 4 -3.42 8.07 16.12
CA ALA A 4 -3.00 7.02 15.18
C ALA A 4 -3.29 7.46 13.75
N ILE A 5 -2.32 7.30 12.86
CA ILE A 5 -2.46 7.65 11.44
C ILE A 5 -2.25 6.39 10.62
N ILE A 6 -3.24 6.04 9.83
CA ILE A 6 -3.25 4.89 8.93
C ILE A 6 -3.70 5.33 7.55
N THR A 7 -3.34 4.61 6.50
CA THR A 7 -3.70 4.93 5.12
C THR A 7 -3.64 3.68 4.24
N ASP A 8 -4.26 3.74 3.07
CA ASP A 8 -4.17 2.71 2.03
C ASP A 8 -4.46 1.29 2.57
N GLN A 9 -5.56 1.18 3.31
CA GLN A 9 -5.94 -0.05 3.98
C GLN A 9 -6.50 -1.07 3.00
N HIS A 10 -7.22 -0.63 1.94
CA HIS A 10 -7.81 -1.48 0.92
C HIS A 10 -8.47 -2.74 1.51
N LEU A 11 -9.39 -2.55 2.47
CA LEU A 11 -9.95 -3.62 3.31
C LEU A 11 -10.62 -4.75 2.51
N ASP A 12 -11.13 -4.47 1.33
CA ASP A 12 -11.69 -5.41 0.37
C ASP A 12 -10.69 -5.83 -0.72
N GLY A 13 -9.43 -5.47 -0.56
CA GLY A 13 -8.37 -5.73 -1.51
C GLY A 13 -8.20 -7.22 -1.83
N ARG A 14 -7.55 -7.51 -2.97
CA ARG A 14 -7.36 -8.88 -3.45
C ARG A 14 -8.71 -9.61 -3.65
N LYS A 15 -9.71 -8.88 -4.17
CA LYS A 15 -11.09 -9.37 -4.45
C LYS A 15 -11.77 -9.97 -3.21
N GLY A 16 -11.51 -9.40 -2.04
CA GLY A 16 -12.05 -9.88 -0.78
C GLY A 16 -11.55 -11.28 -0.37
N SER A 17 -10.36 -11.68 -0.76
CA SER A 17 -9.77 -12.98 -0.44
C SER A 17 -9.78 -13.26 1.07
N ALA A 18 -10.23 -14.46 1.45
CA ALA A 18 -10.26 -14.87 2.86
C ALA A 18 -8.86 -14.97 3.47
N ALA A 19 -7.86 -15.40 2.69
CA ALA A 19 -6.47 -15.48 3.14
C ALA A 19 -5.90 -14.10 3.44
N PHE A 20 -6.10 -13.13 2.53
CA PHE A 20 -5.67 -11.74 2.76
C PHE A 20 -6.44 -11.09 3.92
N TRP A 21 -7.75 -11.34 4.03
CA TRP A 21 -8.50 -10.81 5.16
C TRP A 21 -8.00 -11.36 6.50
N ALA A 22 -7.71 -12.65 6.59
CA ALA A 22 -7.14 -13.23 7.81
C ALA A 22 -5.79 -12.58 8.18
N PHE A 23 -4.97 -12.29 7.19
CA PHE A 23 -3.71 -11.58 7.35
C PHE A 23 -3.90 -10.11 7.80
N PHE A 24 -4.82 -9.36 7.17
CA PHE A 24 -5.16 -7.99 7.58
C PHE A 24 -5.74 -7.96 9.00
N LYS A 25 -6.67 -8.87 9.28
CA LYS A 25 -7.28 -9.01 10.61
C LYS A 25 -6.24 -9.30 11.70
N LYS A 26 -5.26 -10.16 11.42
CA LYS A 26 -4.15 -10.44 12.35
C LYS A 26 -3.38 -9.17 12.71
N PHE A 27 -3.10 -8.29 11.74
CA PHE A 27 -2.48 -6.99 12.02
C PHE A 27 -3.36 -6.12 12.92
N TYR A 28 -4.68 -6.04 12.67
CA TYR A 28 -5.58 -5.27 13.53
C TYR A 28 -5.67 -5.86 14.94
N ASP A 29 -5.78 -7.17 15.05
CA ASP A 29 -5.97 -7.85 16.33
C ASP A 29 -4.72 -7.83 17.22
N GLU A 30 -3.56 -7.98 16.64
CA GLU A 30 -2.32 -8.17 17.41
C GLU A 30 -1.45 -6.90 17.49
N ILE A 31 -1.59 -5.97 16.54
CA ILE A 31 -0.71 -4.79 16.45
C ILE A 31 -1.49 -3.49 16.61
N PHE A 32 -2.45 -3.21 15.71
CA PHE A 32 -3.09 -1.91 15.64
C PHE A 32 -3.90 -1.59 16.90
N PHE A 33 -5.00 -2.29 17.15
CA PHE A 33 -5.84 -2.01 18.30
C PHE A 33 -5.14 -2.18 19.65
N PRO A 34 -4.34 -3.24 19.90
CA PRO A 34 -3.59 -3.35 21.15
C PRO A 34 -2.59 -2.20 21.38
N THR A 35 -2.07 -1.62 20.30
CA THR A 35 -1.19 -0.46 20.43
C THR A 35 -1.98 0.80 20.78
N LEU A 36 -3.16 1.02 20.18
CA LEU A 36 -4.03 2.14 20.53
C LEU A 36 -4.44 2.08 22.00
N GLU A 37 -4.88 0.91 22.46
CA GLU A 37 -5.28 0.68 23.86
C GLU A 37 -4.12 0.91 24.84
N ARG A 38 -2.97 0.30 24.59
CA ARG A 38 -1.76 0.43 25.44
C ARG A 38 -1.28 1.87 25.54
N GLU A 39 -1.37 2.64 24.46
CA GLU A 39 -0.90 4.03 24.41
C GLU A 39 -1.99 5.06 24.73
N GLY A 40 -3.22 4.61 25.04
CA GLY A 40 -4.36 5.46 25.38
C GLY A 40 -4.77 6.39 24.22
N ILE A 41 -4.69 5.90 22.98
CA ILE A 41 -5.05 6.66 21.79
C ILE A 41 -6.54 6.53 21.56
N THR A 42 -7.23 7.65 21.40
CA THR A 42 -8.68 7.71 21.17
C THR A 42 -9.05 8.31 19.82
N THR A 43 -8.07 8.79 19.07
CA THR A 43 -8.29 9.45 17.76
C THR A 43 -7.52 8.70 16.67
N VAL A 44 -8.21 8.40 15.58
CA VAL A 44 -7.66 7.75 14.38
C VAL A 44 -7.84 8.68 13.19
N LEU A 45 -6.78 8.89 12.44
CA LEU A 45 -6.77 9.63 11.18
C LEU A 45 -6.47 8.65 10.04
N ASP A 46 -7.42 8.46 9.14
CA ASP A 46 -7.31 7.64 7.94
C ASP A 46 -7.07 8.55 6.73
N LEU A 47 -5.95 8.36 6.04
CA LEU A 47 -5.54 9.20 4.92
C LEU A 47 -5.97 8.64 3.55
N GLY A 48 -7.10 7.95 3.53
CA GLY A 48 -7.75 7.50 2.29
C GLY A 48 -7.40 6.08 1.86
N ASP A 49 -8.06 5.66 0.82
CA ASP A 49 -8.01 4.30 0.27
C ASP A 49 -8.29 3.22 1.31
N THR A 50 -9.33 3.46 2.11
CA THR A 50 -9.85 2.50 3.09
C THR A 50 -10.46 1.28 2.39
N PHE A 51 -11.12 1.49 1.24
CA PHE A 51 -11.65 0.46 0.36
C PHE A 51 -10.88 0.45 -0.97
N ASP A 52 -10.79 -0.73 -1.60
CA ASP A 52 -10.03 -0.96 -2.83
C ASP A 52 -10.87 -0.74 -4.09
N ASN A 53 -12.08 -1.28 -4.12
CA ASN A 53 -12.89 -1.28 -5.34
C ASN A 53 -13.84 -0.09 -5.40
N ARG A 54 -13.73 0.72 -6.47
CA ARG A 54 -14.57 1.91 -6.71
C ARG A 54 -16.05 1.60 -6.92
N LYS A 55 -16.38 0.41 -7.47
CA LYS A 55 -17.71 0.15 -8.08
C LYS A 55 -18.52 -0.91 -7.37
N SER A 56 -17.86 -1.83 -6.67
CA SER A 56 -18.54 -3.00 -6.11
C SER A 56 -17.82 -3.52 -4.88
N LEU A 57 -18.59 -4.00 -3.95
CA LEU A 57 -18.11 -4.69 -2.76
C LEU A 57 -19.06 -5.84 -2.47
N ASP A 58 -18.54 -7.06 -2.32
CA ASP A 58 -19.40 -8.20 -2.01
C ASP A 58 -19.88 -8.13 -0.56
N TYR A 59 -21.11 -8.57 -0.32
CA TYR A 59 -21.79 -8.44 0.96
C TYR A 59 -21.12 -9.21 2.10
N ASN A 60 -20.52 -10.35 1.83
CA ASN A 60 -19.83 -11.12 2.87
C ASN A 60 -18.54 -10.41 3.30
N THR A 61 -17.80 -9.86 2.33
CA THR A 61 -16.64 -9.02 2.60
C THR A 61 -17.00 -7.79 3.40
N LEU A 62 -18.07 -7.08 3.01
CA LEU A 62 -18.56 -5.91 3.76
C LEU A 62 -18.96 -6.27 5.20
N ALA A 63 -19.70 -7.37 5.38
CA ALA A 63 -20.15 -7.79 6.69
C ALA A 63 -18.97 -8.07 7.65
N ARG A 64 -17.96 -8.80 7.19
CA ARG A 64 -16.77 -9.10 8.00
C ARG A 64 -15.92 -7.85 8.29
N ILE A 65 -15.74 -6.95 7.31
CA ILE A 65 -15.04 -5.68 7.51
C ILE A 65 -15.74 -4.84 8.58
N LYS A 66 -17.09 -4.73 8.51
CA LYS A 66 -17.86 -4.02 9.53
C LYS A 66 -17.66 -4.65 10.91
N THR A 67 -17.83 -5.95 11.04
CA THR A 67 -17.74 -6.65 12.32
C THR A 67 -16.33 -6.62 12.92
N ASP A 68 -15.32 -6.92 12.09
CA ASP A 68 -13.96 -7.13 12.58
C ASP A 68 -13.17 -5.83 12.73
N TYR A 69 -13.53 -4.76 12.00
CA TYR A 69 -12.80 -3.50 11.99
C TYR A 69 -13.65 -2.30 12.43
N PHE A 70 -14.70 -1.93 11.68
CA PHE A 70 -15.46 -0.71 11.96
C PHE A 70 -16.22 -0.73 13.28
N ASP A 71 -16.77 -1.88 13.71
CA ASP A 71 -17.44 -2.01 15.00
C ASP A 71 -16.47 -1.78 16.17
N ARG A 72 -15.21 -2.12 16.01
CA ARG A 72 -14.17 -1.83 17.01
C ARG A 72 -13.77 -0.36 17.02
N LEU A 73 -13.85 0.30 15.88
CA LEU A 73 -13.59 1.75 15.78
C LEU A 73 -14.66 2.61 16.49
N LYS A 74 -15.82 2.06 16.87
CA LYS A 74 -16.86 2.79 17.64
C LYS A 74 -16.34 3.42 18.94
N ALA A 75 -15.24 2.90 19.49
CA ALA A 75 -14.61 3.45 20.69
C ALA A 75 -13.68 4.65 20.42
N TYR A 76 -13.51 5.05 19.15
CA TYR A 76 -12.53 6.05 18.72
C TYR A 76 -13.23 7.20 17.98
N ASP A 77 -12.66 8.41 18.04
CA ASP A 77 -12.99 9.52 17.15
C ASP A 77 -12.20 9.36 15.86
N VAL A 78 -12.89 9.08 14.76
CA VAL A 78 -12.27 8.72 13.48
C VAL A 78 -12.46 9.85 12.48
N HIS A 79 -11.35 10.28 11.89
CA HIS A 79 -11.32 11.25 10.81
C HIS A 79 -10.78 10.57 9.56
N MET A 80 -11.55 10.56 8.48
CA MET A 80 -11.22 9.84 7.25
C MET A 80 -11.30 10.78 6.05
N ILE A 81 -10.26 10.84 5.24
CA ILE A 81 -10.32 11.51 3.94
C ILE A 81 -10.57 10.48 2.82
N LEU A 82 -11.07 10.96 1.69
CA LEU A 82 -11.22 10.12 0.51
C LEU A 82 -9.90 9.94 -0.23
N GLY A 83 -9.62 8.70 -0.66
CA GLY A 83 -8.57 8.39 -1.61
C GLY A 83 -9.14 8.14 -3.02
N ASN A 84 -8.27 7.84 -3.98
CA ASN A 84 -8.68 7.63 -5.37
C ASN A 84 -9.46 6.32 -5.59
N HIS A 85 -9.24 5.28 -4.78
CA HIS A 85 -9.99 4.02 -4.82
C HIS A 85 -11.37 4.11 -4.19
N THR A 86 -11.61 5.08 -3.33
CA THR A 86 -12.90 5.23 -2.62
C THR A 86 -13.94 6.06 -3.37
N THR A 87 -13.57 6.73 -4.47
CA THR A 87 -14.47 7.52 -5.31
C THR A 87 -14.95 6.73 -6.53
N TYR A 88 -16.26 6.74 -6.83
CA TYR A 88 -16.83 6.04 -7.98
C TYR A 88 -16.30 6.57 -9.31
N TYR A 89 -16.27 7.89 -9.48
CA TYR A 89 -15.73 8.57 -10.66
C TYR A 89 -14.33 9.12 -10.39
N LYS A 90 -13.43 9.01 -11.36
CA LYS A 90 -12.06 9.55 -11.23
C LYS A 90 -12.01 11.09 -11.08
N ASN A 91 -13.04 11.79 -11.53
CA ASN A 91 -13.09 13.25 -11.58
C ASN A 91 -14.08 13.90 -10.58
N SER A 92 -14.65 13.12 -9.67
CA SER A 92 -15.62 13.62 -8.68
C SER A 92 -15.65 12.75 -7.43
N SER A 93 -15.76 13.38 -6.27
CA SER A 93 -15.91 12.73 -4.95
C SER A 93 -17.37 12.56 -4.53
N HIS A 94 -18.34 13.00 -5.35
CA HIS A 94 -19.77 13.07 -4.99
C HIS A 94 -20.39 11.70 -4.66
N ILE A 95 -19.93 10.64 -5.30
CA ILE A 95 -20.32 9.26 -4.98
C ILE A 95 -19.06 8.56 -4.51
N ASN A 96 -19.02 8.15 -3.25
CA ASN A 96 -17.87 7.50 -2.63
C ASN A 96 -18.31 6.39 -1.68
N SER A 97 -17.49 5.36 -1.56
CA SER A 97 -17.78 4.19 -0.74
C SER A 97 -17.83 4.48 0.77
N PRO A 98 -16.96 5.32 1.38
CA PRO A 98 -17.04 5.60 2.80
C PRO A 98 -18.36 6.22 3.22
N GLU A 99 -18.85 7.28 2.57
CA GLU A 99 -20.13 7.91 2.90
C GLU A 99 -21.30 6.94 2.75
N LEU A 100 -21.32 6.12 1.70
CA LEU A 100 -22.39 5.16 1.44
C LEU A 100 -22.39 3.96 2.41
N LEU A 101 -21.22 3.50 2.85
CA LEU A 101 -21.09 2.24 3.59
C LEU A 101 -20.97 2.43 5.09
N LEU A 102 -20.60 3.64 5.55
CA LEU A 102 -20.29 3.92 6.95
C LEU A 102 -21.26 4.91 7.62
N GLU A 103 -22.37 5.26 6.96
CA GLU A 103 -23.38 6.20 7.48
C GLU A 103 -23.87 5.87 8.91
N GLN A 104 -23.88 4.58 9.28
CA GLN A 104 -24.32 4.15 10.62
C GLN A 104 -23.29 4.39 11.74
N TYR A 105 -22.09 4.89 11.42
CA TYR A 105 -21.03 5.12 12.41
C TYR A 105 -20.87 6.61 12.72
N ASP A 106 -21.63 7.12 13.70
CA ASP A 106 -21.63 8.55 14.06
C ASP A 106 -20.26 9.08 14.52
N ASN A 107 -19.37 8.18 14.93
CA ASN A 107 -18.01 8.50 15.36
C ASN A 107 -16.99 8.61 14.19
N ILE A 108 -17.40 8.33 12.96
CA ILE A 108 -16.56 8.43 11.76
C ILE A 108 -16.95 9.69 10.98
N LYS A 109 -16.02 10.62 10.90
CA LYS A 109 -16.18 11.86 10.13
C LYS A 109 -15.45 11.71 8.81
N ILE A 110 -16.15 11.77 7.69
CA ILE A 110 -15.62 11.60 6.36
C ILE A 110 -15.48 12.98 5.72
N TYR A 111 -14.30 13.25 5.17
CA TYR A 111 -13.99 14.52 4.50
C TYR A 111 -13.82 14.27 3.01
N SER A 112 -14.84 14.65 2.24
CA SER A 112 -14.84 14.59 0.77
C SER A 112 -14.27 15.85 0.11
N GLU A 113 -14.13 16.93 0.89
CA GLU A 113 -13.57 18.21 0.51
C GLU A 113 -12.43 18.61 1.47
N PRO A 114 -11.52 19.52 1.07
CA PRO A 114 -10.48 20.02 1.95
C PRO A 114 -11.05 20.63 3.24
N TYR A 115 -10.45 20.29 4.36
CA TYR A 115 -10.97 20.72 5.65
C TYR A 115 -9.84 21.00 6.65
N GLU A 116 -9.95 22.12 7.39
CA GLU A 116 -9.05 22.46 8.49
C GLU A 116 -9.65 22.06 9.85
N LEU A 117 -8.83 21.43 10.68
CA LEU A 117 -9.21 21.12 12.06
C LEU A 117 -7.96 21.12 12.96
N SER A 118 -8.20 21.12 14.27
CA SER A 118 -7.11 21.11 15.25
C SER A 118 -7.12 19.81 16.06
N PHE A 119 -5.95 19.24 16.25
CA PHE A 119 -5.72 18.15 17.18
C PHE A 119 -4.71 18.61 18.25
N GLY A 120 -5.17 18.78 19.48
CA GLY A 120 -4.37 19.33 20.54
C GLY A 120 -3.86 20.75 20.20
N SER A 121 -2.55 20.94 20.17
CA SER A 121 -1.93 22.23 19.86
C SER A 121 -1.58 22.45 18.39
N LYS A 122 -1.95 21.52 17.50
CA LYS A 122 -1.57 21.55 16.09
C LYS A 122 -2.77 21.70 15.17
N ASN A 123 -2.63 22.51 14.15
CA ASN A 123 -3.62 22.71 13.10
C ASN A 123 -3.28 21.84 11.90
N PHE A 124 -4.28 21.14 11.40
CA PHE A 124 -4.18 20.22 10.28
C PHE A 124 -5.03 20.71 9.11
N LEU A 125 -4.48 20.60 7.91
CA LEU A 125 -5.25 20.63 6.67
C LEU A 125 -5.42 19.17 6.19
N LEU A 126 -6.65 18.70 6.10
CA LEU A 126 -7.00 17.43 5.48
C LEU A 126 -7.30 17.68 3.99
N LEU A 127 -6.57 16.99 3.10
CA LEU A 127 -6.75 17.05 1.66
C LEU A 127 -7.14 15.68 1.11
N PRO A 128 -8.43 15.43 0.83
CA PRO A 128 -8.84 14.22 0.13
C PRO A 128 -8.25 14.17 -1.28
N TRP A 129 -8.38 13.05 -1.97
CA TRP A 129 -8.00 12.88 -3.36
C TRP A 129 -8.45 14.07 -4.21
N ILE A 130 -7.48 14.76 -4.82
CA ILE A 130 -7.74 15.94 -5.63
C ILE A 130 -8.19 15.51 -7.02
N ASN A 131 -9.38 15.92 -7.40
CA ASN A 131 -10.01 15.60 -8.69
C ASN A 131 -10.61 16.85 -9.32
N GLY A 132 -11.21 16.74 -10.50
CA GLY A 132 -11.73 17.89 -11.23
C GLY A 132 -12.80 18.70 -10.48
N ALA A 133 -13.55 18.10 -9.57
CA ALA A 133 -14.60 18.77 -8.81
C ALA A 133 -14.08 19.61 -7.64
N ASN A 134 -13.00 19.17 -6.97
CA ASN A 134 -12.46 19.85 -5.79
C ASN A 134 -11.09 20.53 -6.02
N GLN A 135 -10.59 20.52 -7.26
CA GLN A 135 -9.25 21.04 -7.58
C GLN A 135 -9.07 22.50 -7.18
N GLU A 136 -10.01 23.36 -7.53
CA GLU A 136 -9.91 24.80 -7.27
C GLU A 136 -9.82 25.09 -5.77
N VAL A 137 -10.73 24.48 -4.99
CA VAL A 137 -10.75 24.66 -3.53
C VAL A 137 -9.52 24.04 -2.87
N SER A 138 -9.05 22.92 -3.38
CA SER A 138 -7.82 22.28 -2.89
C SER A 138 -6.58 23.15 -3.14
N GLU A 139 -6.46 23.75 -4.31
CA GLU A 139 -5.36 24.65 -4.66
C GLU A 139 -5.39 25.91 -3.79
N GLU A 140 -6.57 26.47 -3.57
CA GLU A 140 -6.74 27.61 -2.68
C GLU A 140 -6.29 27.28 -1.25
N MET A 141 -6.72 26.13 -0.72
CA MET A 141 -6.35 25.68 0.63
C MET A 141 -4.86 25.40 0.75
N ILE A 142 -4.23 24.76 -0.23
CA ILE A 142 -2.78 24.53 -0.25
C ILE A 142 -2.03 25.88 -0.20
N GLN A 143 -2.52 26.92 -0.87
CA GLN A 143 -1.87 28.22 -0.94
C GLN A 143 -2.12 29.11 0.27
N LYS A 144 -3.30 29.03 0.90
CA LYS A 144 -3.77 30.01 1.89
C LYS A 144 -3.89 29.45 3.33
N SER A 145 -3.95 28.12 3.51
CA SER A 145 -4.10 27.51 4.81
C SER A 145 -3.03 27.93 5.80
N ASN A 146 -3.37 28.12 7.06
CA ASN A 146 -2.44 28.36 8.16
C ASN A 146 -2.16 27.10 9.00
N ALA A 147 -2.51 25.93 8.49
CA ALA A 147 -2.23 24.67 9.16
C ALA A 147 -0.71 24.42 9.29
N ASP A 148 -0.33 23.81 10.40
CA ASP A 148 1.05 23.38 10.64
C ASP A 148 1.38 22.13 9.79
N ILE A 149 0.39 21.24 9.66
CA ILE A 149 0.53 19.91 9.04
C ILE A 149 -0.53 19.75 7.95
N CYS A 150 -0.10 19.31 6.77
CA CYS A 150 -1.01 18.88 5.71
C CYS A 150 -1.05 17.35 5.67
N CYS A 151 -2.24 16.77 5.78
CA CYS A 151 -2.49 15.34 5.63
C CYS A 151 -3.34 15.10 4.39
N GLY A 152 -2.86 14.31 3.44
CA GLY A 152 -3.55 14.14 2.18
C GLY A 152 -3.46 12.76 1.57
N HIS A 153 -4.17 12.61 0.45
CA HIS A 153 -4.05 11.47 -0.44
C HIS A 153 -3.60 12.01 -1.81
N LEU A 154 -2.26 12.14 -1.97
CA LEU A 154 -1.66 13.04 -2.95
C LEU A 154 -0.76 12.29 -3.94
N GLU A 155 -0.72 12.79 -5.18
CA GLU A 155 0.33 12.45 -6.16
C GLU A 155 1.37 13.57 -6.19
N ILE A 156 2.60 13.25 -5.77
CA ILE A 156 3.70 14.20 -5.74
C ILE A 156 4.89 13.65 -6.51
N ASP A 157 5.42 14.47 -7.41
CA ASP A 157 6.52 14.11 -8.31
C ASP A 157 7.80 13.70 -7.57
N GLY A 158 8.45 12.65 -8.10
CA GLY A 158 9.77 12.22 -7.68
C GLY A 158 9.81 11.33 -6.44
N PHE A 159 8.67 10.88 -5.91
CA PHE A 159 8.61 9.89 -4.84
C PHE A 159 8.60 8.46 -5.36
N GLU A 160 9.10 7.52 -4.56
CA GLU A 160 9.06 6.10 -4.87
C GLU A 160 7.65 5.54 -4.66
N VAL A 161 7.13 4.86 -5.68
CA VAL A 161 5.86 4.09 -5.62
C VAL A 161 6.14 2.71 -5.06
N THR A 162 7.23 2.10 -5.54
CA THR A 162 7.83 0.87 -5.00
C THR A 162 9.34 1.09 -4.92
N PRO A 163 10.09 0.29 -4.16
CA PRO A 163 11.54 0.44 -4.07
C PRO A 163 12.20 0.52 -5.46
N GLY A 164 12.90 1.62 -5.73
CA GLY A 164 13.60 1.89 -6.99
C GLY A 164 12.74 2.48 -8.12
N MET A 165 11.40 2.54 -7.97
CA MET A 165 10.52 3.10 -9.00
C MET A 165 9.98 4.46 -8.57
N HIS A 166 10.39 5.52 -9.27
CA HIS A 166 9.96 6.89 -8.99
C HIS A 166 8.76 7.30 -9.84
N PHE A 167 7.75 7.87 -9.21
CA PHE A 167 6.61 8.50 -9.87
C PHE A 167 7.05 9.79 -10.57
N GLN A 168 6.58 9.98 -11.79
CA GLN A 168 6.81 11.21 -12.57
C GLN A 168 5.46 11.85 -12.91
N GLY A 169 5.28 13.06 -12.46
CA GLY A 169 4.03 13.81 -12.66
C GLY A 169 3.42 14.25 -11.33
N GLY A 170 2.15 14.63 -11.36
CA GLY A 170 1.48 15.13 -10.16
C GLY A 170 1.96 16.51 -9.72
N ARG A 171 1.87 16.79 -8.43
CA ARG A 171 2.23 18.11 -7.84
C ARG A 171 3.70 18.18 -7.48
N ALA A 172 4.25 19.37 -7.50
CA ALA A 172 5.62 19.57 -7.09
C ALA A 172 5.73 19.72 -5.55
N ILE A 173 6.79 19.17 -4.95
CA ILE A 173 7.07 19.32 -3.50
C ILE A 173 7.05 20.79 -3.07
N LYS A 174 7.50 21.70 -3.95
CA LYS A 174 7.54 23.15 -3.66
C LYS A 174 6.16 23.76 -3.34
N ASP A 175 5.07 23.15 -3.81
CA ASP A 175 3.71 23.65 -3.59
C ASP A 175 3.29 23.51 -2.11
N PHE A 176 3.94 22.59 -1.41
CA PHE A 176 3.69 22.28 0.00
C PHE A 176 4.69 22.90 0.98
N LYS A 177 5.58 23.79 0.54
CA LYS A 177 6.66 24.34 1.38
C LYS A 177 6.18 25.13 2.60
N ARG A 178 4.94 25.63 2.58
CA ARG A 178 4.38 26.41 3.69
C ARG A 178 4.07 25.58 4.93
N PHE A 179 3.83 24.27 4.79
CA PHE A 179 3.54 23.36 5.89
C PHE A 179 4.85 22.88 6.52
N ASP A 180 4.88 22.77 7.85
CA ASP A 180 6.01 22.18 8.56
C ASP A 180 6.20 20.73 8.15
N ARG A 181 5.07 20.02 7.92
CA ARG A 181 5.04 18.62 7.53
C ARG A 181 3.88 18.34 6.58
N VAL A 182 4.11 17.41 5.67
CA VAL A 182 3.09 16.85 4.80
C VAL A 182 3.14 15.35 4.91
N TRP A 183 2.02 14.73 5.26
CA TRP A 183 1.87 13.28 5.31
C TRP A 183 0.85 12.85 4.27
N SER A 184 1.19 11.86 3.49
CA SER A 184 0.33 11.39 2.42
C SER A 184 0.18 9.88 2.41
N GLY A 185 -1.04 9.42 2.06
CA GLY A 185 -1.31 8.11 1.50
C GLY A 185 -1.06 8.09 0.00
N HIS A 186 -1.64 7.15 -0.69
CA HIS A 186 -1.60 6.85 -2.11
C HIS A 186 -0.42 5.96 -2.52
N PHE A 187 0.82 6.31 -2.20
CA PHE A 187 1.93 5.41 -2.47
C PHE A 187 2.15 4.46 -1.30
N HIS A 188 2.05 3.15 -1.58
CA HIS A 188 2.14 2.12 -0.55
C HIS A 188 3.55 1.98 0.02
N HIS A 189 4.58 2.40 -0.73
CA HIS A 189 5.95 2.44 -0.24
C HIS A 189 6.18 3.66 0.65
N ARG A 190 6.75 3.44 1.83
CA ARG A 190 7.06 4.51 2.77
C ARG A 190 8.31 5.26 2.35
N SER A 191 8.17 6.51 1.97
CA SER A 191 9.27 7.35 1.48
C SER A 191 9.20 8.77 2.03
N LYS A 192 10.31 9.49 2.04
CA LYS A 192 10.38 10.87 2.55
C LYS A 192 11.34 11.72 1.73
N LYS A 193 10.89 12.94 1.39
CA LYS A 193 11.70 13.95 0.72
C LYS A 193 11.31 15.35 1.21
N GLY A 194 12.27 16.09 1.79
CA GLY A 194 12.00 17.40 2.39
C GLY A 194 11.02 17.30 3.56
N ASN A 195 9.98 18.12 3.55
CA ASN A 195 8.90 18.12 4.53
C ASN A 195 7.76 17.14 4.18
N VAL A 196 7.80 16.46 3.02
CA VAL A 196 6.79 15.52 2.55
C VAL A 196 7.21 14.08 2.90
N GLN A 197 6.26 13.31 3.42
CA GLN A 197 6.43 11.90 3.73
C GLN A 197 5.19 11.11 3.31
N TYR A 198 5.38 10.09 2.46
CA TYR A 198 4.43 9.01 2.24
C TYR A 198 4.52 8.03 3.40
N LEU A 199 3.38 7.71 3.99
CA LEU A 199 3.33 6.89 5.20
C LEU A 199 3.36 5.40 4.88
N GLY A 200 2.93 5.03 3.67
CA GLY A 200 2.83 3.64 3.24
C GLY A 200 1.67 2.89 3.87
N ASN A 201 1.26 1.81 3.24
CA ASN A 201 0.14 0.99 3.68
C ASN A 201 0.50 0.10 4.89
N PRO A 202 -0.49 -0.44 5.64
CA PRO A 202 -0.24 -1.13 6.90
C PRO A 202 0.29 -2.57 6.75
N TYR A 203 0.13 -3.20 5.59
CA TYR A 203 0.49 -4.61 5.35
C TYR A 203 0.78 -4.87 3.87
N GLN A 204 1.38 -6.01 3.59
CA GLN A 204 1.67 -6.45 2.23
C GLN A 204 0.38 -6.83 1.49
N MET A 205 0.25 -6.41 0.23
CA MET A 205 -0.87 -6.71 -0.65
C MET A 205 -0.44 -7.37 -1.97
N PHE A 206 0.75 -7.06 -2.45
CA PHE A 206 1.29 -7.50 -3.72
C PHE A 206 2.70 -8.10 -3.58
N TRP A 207 3.14 -8.88 -4.55
CA TRP A 207 4.50 -9.44 -4.56
C TRP A 207 5.62 -8.38 -4.55
N ASN A 208 5.33 -7.18 -5.04
CA ASN A 208 6.26 -6.05 -4.98
C ASN A 208 6.49 -5.57 -3.54
N ASP A 209 5.61 -5.93 -2.61
CA ASP A 209 5.73 -5.60 -1.19
C ASP A 209 6.65 -6.57 -0.43
N TYR A 210 7.13 -7.62 -1.09
CA TYR A 210 8.05 -8.57 -0.47
C TYR A 210 9.31 -7.87 0.05
N LYS A 211 9.60 -8.06 1.35
CA LYS A 211 10.69 -7.38 2.09
C LYS A 211 10.58 -5.85 2.18
N ASP A 212 9.45 -5.25 1.78
CA ASP A 212 9.18 -3.85 2.03
C ASP A 212 8.41 -3.70 3.35
N PRO A 213 9.00 -3.08 4.40
CA PRO A 213 8.39 -3.05 5.72
C PRO A 213 7.14 -2.19 5.76
N ARG A 214 6.04 -2.71 6.29
CA ARG A 214 4.72 -2.08 6.39
C ARG A 214 4.36 -1.72 7.83
N GLY A 215 3.35 -0.87 8.02
CA GLY A 215 2.90 -0.48 9.34
C GLY A 215 2.08 0.80 9.35
N PHE A 216 1.88 1.38 10.52
CA PHE A 216 1.15 2.63 10.72
C PHE A 216 1.95 3.62 11.57
N HIS A 217 1.41 4.81 11.81
CA HIS A 217 2.12 5.85 12.54
C HIS A 217 1.33 6.32 13.76
N ILE A 218 2.03 6.80 14.76
CA ILE A 218 1.47 7.53 15.89
C ILE A 218 2.12 8.91 15.93
N TYR A 219 1.31 9.94 15.94
CA TYR A 219 1.75 11.31 16.10
C TYR A 219 1.37 11.83 17.49
N ASP A 220 2.32 12.40 18.17
CA ASP A 220 2.10 13.07 19.45
C ASP A 220 2.21 14.58 19.27
N THR A 221 1.08 15.28 19.43
CA THR A 221 0.99 16.73 19.22
C THR A 221 1.75 17.55 20.28
N GLU A 222 2.03 16.97 21.44
CA GLU A 222 2.76 17.67 22.52
C GLU A 222 4.26 17.63 22.29
N THR A 223 4.77 16.46 21.90
CA THR A 223 6.20 16.27 21.63
C THR A 223 6.59 16.53 20.18
N ASP A 224 5.60 16.80 19.31
CA ASP A 224 5.75 17.00 17.87
C ASP A 224 6.50 15.83 17.18
N ARG A 225 6.22 14.60 17.63
CA ARG A 225 6.93 13.40 17.18
C ARG A 225 6.00 12.46 16.41
N LEU A 226 6.38 12.12 15.18
CA LEU A 226 5.80 11.04 14.42
C LEU A 226 6.60 9.75 14.65
N THR A 227 5.95 8.71 15.14
CA THR A 227 6.57 7.42 15.45
C THR A 227 5.95 6.34 14.57
N TRP A 228 6.77 5.62 13.84
CA TRP A 228 6.33 4.48 13.04
C TRP A 228 6.19 3.21 13.88
N LYS A 229 5.11 2.48 13.66
CA LYS A 229 4.80 1.17 14.27
C LYS A 229 4.83 0.12 13.17
N LYS A 230 5.90 -0.67 13.13
CA LYS A 230 6.08 -1.72 12.13
C LYS A 230 5.05 -2.84 12.33
N ASN A 231 4.47 -3.30 11.23
CA ASN A 231 3.80 -4.60 11.16
C ASN A 231 4.87 -5.70 11.03
N PRO A 232 4.99 -6.63 11.97
CA PRO A 232 5.98 -7.69 11.90
C PRO A 232 5.59 -8.85 10.98
N PHE A 233 4.34 -8.89 10.52
CA PHE A 233 3.80 -10.00 9.74
C PHE A 233 4.07 -9.83 8.25
N GLU A 234 4.35 -10.94 7.59
CA GLU A 234 4.55 -11.02 6.15
C GLU A 234 3.63 -12.09 5.57
N ILE A 235 3.03 -11.85 4.41
CA ILE A 235 2.18 -12.81 3.70
C ILE A 235 2.89 -13.43 2.49
N PHE A 236 3.98 -12.80 2.03
CA PHE A 236 4.77 -13.28 0.91
C PHE A 236 6.12 -13.77 1.38
N THR A 237 6.49 -14.99 0.97
CA THR A 237 7.80 -15.57 1.25
C THR A 237 8.45 -16.11 -0.04
N LYS A 238 9.78 -16.17 -0.07
CA LYS A 238 10.53 -16.71 -1.20
C LYS A 238 11.48 -17.80 -0.73
N ILE A 239 11.55 -18.88 -1.51
CA ILE A 239 12.52 -19.96 -1.34
C ILE A 239 13.39 -19.96 -2.60
N TYR A 240 14.69 -19.82 -2.42
CA TYR A 240 15.68 -20.04 -3.49
C TYR A 240 16.10 -21.48 -3.44
N TYR A 241 15.59 -22.28 -4.39
CA TYR A 241 15.79 -23.72 -4.41
C TYR A 241 17.05 -24.07 -5.21
N ASN A 242 17.97 -24.76 -4.54
CA ASN A 242 19.21 -25.25 -5.14
C ASN A 242 19.62 -26.53 -4.41
N ASP A 243 19.31 -27.70 -4.99
CA ASP A 243 19.54 -29.02 -4.38
C ASP A 243 20.99 -29.50 -4.57
N VAL A 244 21.81 -28.78 -5.31
CA VAL A 244 23.24 -29.04 -5.42
C VAL A 244 24.00 -28.45 -4.23
N GLU A 245 23.59 -27.29 -3.76
CA GLU A 245 24.25 -26.56 -2.68
C GLU A 245 23.62 -26.79 -1.32
N LYS A 246 22.31 -27.11 -1.27
CA LYS A 246 21.53 -27.16 -0.04
C LYS A 246 20.75 -28.47 0.09
N SER A 247 20.66 -28.99 1.31
CA SER A 247 19.75 -30.08 1.65
C SER A 247 18.49 -29.52 2.31
N TYR A 248 17.32 -30.03 1.89
CA TYR A 248 16.02 -29.60 2.41
C TYR A 248 15.44 -30.58 3.44
N HIS A 249 16.21 -31.58 3.91
CA HIS A 249 15.77 -32.53 4.93
C HIS A 249 15.41 -31.90 6.29
N ASN A 250 16.10 -30.81 6.66
CA ASN A 250 15.86 -30.07 7.91
C ASN A 250 15.35 -28.64 7.65
N PHE A 251 14.67 -28.44 6.52
CA PHE A 251 14.10 -27.16 6.18
C PHE A 251 12.94 -26.81 7.13
N ASP A 252 12.92 -25.60 7.67
CA ASP A 252 11.82 -25.14 8.53
C ASP A 252 10.63 -24.65 7.70
N TYR A 253 9.69 -25.53 7.45
CA TYR A 253 8.48 -25.22 6.70
C TYR A 253 7.52 -24.31 7.47
N ASN A 254 7.61 -24.24 8.81
CA ASN A 254 6.69 -23.45 9.62
C ASN A 254 6.83 -21.93 9.38
N GLU A 255 8.00 -21.46 8.95
CA GLU A 255 8.20 -20.05 8.56
C GLU A 255 7.34 -19.64 7.37
N HIS A 256 6.83 -20.61 6.59
CA HIS A 256 6.01 -20.38 5.40
C HIS A 256 4.51 -20.60 5.63
N LYS A 257 4.12 -21.03 6.83
CA LYS A 257 2.71 -21.27 7.17
C LYS A 257 1.88 -19.99 6.97
N ASP A 258 0.68 -20.16 6.41
CA ASP A 258 -0.27 -19.05 6.14
C ASP A 258 0.31 -17.94 5.22
N THR A 259 1.27 -18.31 4.33
CA THR A 259 1.86 -17.39 3.36
C THR A 259 1.67 -17.85 1.91
N PHE A 260 1.84 -16.93 0.97
CA PHE A 260 2.04 -17.25 -0.45
C PHE A 260 3.52 -17.41 -0.69
N VAL A 261 3.93 -18.57 -1.20
CA VAL A 261 5.33 -18.92 -1.40
C VAL A 261 5.70 -18.80 -2.88
N LYS A 262 6.83 -18.15 -3.16
CA LYS A 262 7.44 -18.18 -4.48
C LYS A 262 8.75 -18.95 -4.41
N ILE A 263 8.83 -20.06 -5.13
CA ILE A 263 10.06 -20.85 -5.26
C ILE A 263 10.78 -20.37 -6.52
N ILE A 264 11.99 -19.87 -6.34
CA ILE A 264 12.91 -19.52 -7.43
C ILE A 264 13.87 -20.69 -7.57
N VAL A 265 13.72 -21.44 -8.66
CA VAL A 265 14.54 -22.63 -8.91
C VAL A 265 15.84 -22.16 -9.59
N GLU A 266 16.95 -22.26 -8.86
CA GLU A 266 18.30 -22.00 -9.36
C GLU A 266 18.91 -23.28 -9.98
N GLU A 267 18.86 -24.39 -9.22
CA GLU A 267 19.31 -25.72 -9.64
C GLU A 267 18.35 -26.79 -9.11
N LYS A 268 17.91 -27.71 -9.98
CA LYS A 268 16.98 -28.80 -9.64
C LYS A 268 17.44 -30.10 -10.31
N ARG A 269 18.22 -30.91 -9.61
CA ARG A 269 18.71 -32.22 -10.06
C ARG A 269 17.97 -33.39 -9.43
N ASP A 270 17.52 -33.24 -8.20
CA ASP A 270 16.73 -34.24 -7.47
C ASP A 270 15.24 -33.86 -7.46
N TYR A 271 14.52 -34.38 -8.46
CA TYR A 271 13.08 -34.15 -8.59
C TYR A 271 12.27 -34.69 -7.39
N ALA A 272 12.71 -35.82 -6.76
CA ALA A 272 12.03 -36.39 -5.63
C ALA A 272 12.16 -35.48 -4.38
N GLN A 273 13.32 -34.85 -4.20
CA GLN A 273 13.53 -33.88 -3.14
C GLN A 273 12.68 -32.63 -3.36
N TYR A 274 12.57 -32.16 -4.61
CA TYR A 274 11.74 -31.01 -4.96
C TYR A 274 10.24 -31.26 -4.73
N GLU A 275 9.72 -32.43 -5.15
CA GLU A 275 8.33 -32.84 -4.88
C GLU A 275 8.07 -32.94 -3.37
N THR A 276 9.01 -33.50 -2.61
CA THR A 276 8.92 -33.55 -1.14
C THR A 276 8.87 -32.14 -0.52
N LEU A 277 9.61 -31.18 -1.05
CA LEU A 277 9.54 -29.77 -0.62
C LEU A 277 8.14 -29.21 -0.86
N LEU A 278 7.57 -29.40 -2.06
CA LEU A 278 6.21 -28.94 -2.38
C LEU A 278 5.16 -29.55 -1.47
N ASP A 279 5.19 -30.88 -1.30
CA ASP A 279 4.25 -31.59 -0.44
C ASP A 279 4.29 -31.09 1.01
N ASN A 280 5.49 -30.86 1.55
CA ASN A 280 5.66 -30.35 2.90
C ASN A 280 5.18 -28.90 3.05
N LEU A 281 5.37 -28.03 2.04
CA LEU A 281 4.83 -26.69 2.05
C LEU A 281 3.29 -26.69 2.08
N TYR A 282 2.65 -27.52 1.25
CA TYR A 282 1.19 -27.64 1.29
C TYR A 282 0.72 -28.29 2.61
N HIS A 283 1.47 -29.25 3.14
CA HIS A 283 1.13 -29.88 4.42
C HIS A 283 1.17 -28.92 5.62
N VAL A 284 2.12 -27.98 5.65
CA VAL A 284 2.21 -26.97 6.71
C VAL A 284 1.13 -25.88 6.58
N GLY A 285 0.46 -25.80 5.44
CA GLY A 285 -0.67 -24.89 5.22
C GLY A 285 -0.26 -23.55 4.62
N VAL A 286 0.56 -23.55 3.57
CA VAL A 286 0.75 -22.35 2.73
C VAL A 286 -0.53 -22.05 1.94
N HIS A 287 -0.77 -20.81 1.61
CA HIS A 287 -1.94 -20.42 0.81
C HIS A 287 -1.81 -20.86 -0.66
N ASP A 288 -0.62 -20.71 -1.22
CA ASP A 288 -0.30 -21.11 -2.59
C ASP A 288 1.22 -21.16 -2.80
N VAL A 289 1.66 -21.94 -3.80
CA VAL A 289 3.07 -22.04 -4.20
C VAL A 289 3.20 -21.71 -5.68
N LYS A 290 3.98 -20.69 -6.01
CA LYS A 290 4.34 -20.34 -7.39
C LYS A 290 5.80 -20.67 -7.64
N THR A 291 6.08 -21.58 -8.59
CA THR A 291 7.43 -21.88 -9.03
C THR A 291 7.84 -20.97 -10.20
N VAL A 292 9.04 -20.44 -10.14
CA VAL A 292 9.70 -19.69 -11.20
C VAL A 292 11.01 -20.43 -11.50
N GLU A 293 11.10 -21.03 -12.68
CA GLU A 293 12.34 -21.64 -13.17
C GLU A 293 13.12 -20.60 -13.95
N THR A 294 14.37 -20.38 -13.55
CA THR A 294 15.29 -19.55 -14.33
C THR A 294 15.72 -20.40 -15.53
N LEU A 295 15.22 -20.10 -16.72
CA LEU A 295 15.72 -20.70 -17.94
C LEU A 295 17.17 -20.22 -18.12
N VAL A 296 18.11 -21.02 -17.71
CA VAL A 296 19.52 -20.84 -18.12
C VAL A 296 19.58 -21.36 -19.55
N ASP A 297 19.52 -20.48 -20.53
CA ASP A 297 19.93 -20.83 -21.88
C ASP A 297 21.41 -21.25 -21.83
N THR A 298 21.64 -22.55 -21.97
CA THR A 298 22.99 -23.11 -22.13
C THR A 298 23.50 -22.81 -23.53
N ASP A 299 23.84 -21.56 -23.80
CA ASP A 299 24.75 -21.21 -24.86
C ASP A 299 25.70 -20.08 -24.42
N ASP A 300 26.99 -20.41 -24.50
CA ASP A 300 28.15 -19.63 -24.11
C ASP A 300 28.05 -18.14 -24.49
N SER A 301 27.89 -17.27 -23.52
CA SER A 301 28.59 -15.98 -23.47
C SER A 301 28.42 -15.32 -22.11
N ASP A 302 29.57 -15.00 -21.48
CA ASP A 302 29.72 -14.12 -20.33
C ASP A 302 28.90 -12.83 -20.51
N SER A 303 27.72 -12.79 -19.94
CA SER A 303 27.02 -11.54 -19.64
C SER A 303 26.18 -11.74 -18.40
N ASP A 304 26.43 -10.95 -17.37
CA ASP A 304 25.60 -10.78 -16.20
C ASP A 304 24.13 -10.62 -16.64
N ILE A 305 23.32 -11.68 -16.48
CA ILE A 305 21.88 -11.58 -16.73
C ILE A 305 21.28 -10.88 -15.51
N GLU A 306 21.30 -9.54 -15.52
CA GLU A 306 20.41 -8.75 -14.70
C GLU A 306 18.98 -9.14 -15.09
N VAL A 307 18.23 -9.71 -14.14
CA VAL A 307 16.78 -9.90 -14.30
C VAL A 307 16.16 -8.51 -14.36
N LYS A 308 16.02 -7.98 -15.57
CA LYS A 308 15.40 -6.68 -15.81
C LYS A 308 13.96 -6.73 -15.39
N ASP A 309 13.52 -5.75 -14.63
CA ASP A 309 12.10 -5.62 -14.29
C ASP A 309 11.24 -5.33 -15.54
N THR A 310 9.95 -5.59 -15.45
CA THR A 310 9.01 -5.46 -16.58
C THR A 310 9.01 -4.05 -17.18
N LEU A 311 9.19 -3.00 -16.37
CA LEU A 311 9.23 -1.62 -16.86
C LEU A 311 10.50 -1.32 -17.63
N THR A 312 11.64 -1.84 -17.19
CA THR A 312 12.90 -1.71 -17.90
C THR A 312 12.79 -2.36 -19.27
N LEU A 313 12.23 -3.59 -19.37
CA LEU A 313 12.00 -4.28 -20.63
C LEU A 313 11.03 -3.51 -21.54
N LEU A 314 9.94 -2.95 -20.99
CA LEU A 314 9.00 -2.12 -21.74
C LEU A 314 9.65 -0.83 -22.28
N ASN A 315 10.48 -0.18 -21.47
CA ASN A 315 11.19 1.03 -21.88
C ASN A 315 12.20 0.76 -22.97
N GLU A 316 12.97 -0.33 -22.89
CA GLU A 316 13.90 -0.77 -23.93
C GLU A 316 13.16 -1.11 -25.23
N TYR A 317 12.05 -1.83 -25.14
CA TYR A 317 11.21 -2.14 -26.30
C TYR A 317 10.68 -0.87 -26.99
N ILE A 318 10.24 0.15 -26.22
CA ILE A 318 9.81 1.44 -26.78
C ILE A 318 10.97 2.17 -27.44
N ASP A 319 12.20 2.06 -26.90
CA ASP A 319 13.38 2.66 -27.53
C ASP A 319 13.71 2.02 -28.88
N ASP A 320 13.50 0.72 -29.01
CA ASP A 320 13.85 -0.04 -30.23
C ASP A 320 12.77 0.04 -31.32
N VAL A 321 11.52 0.29 -30.97
CA VAL A 321 10.41 0.35 -31.96
C VAL A 321 10.43 1.68 -32.73
N ASP A 322 10.34 1.62 -34.05
CA ASP A 322 10.17 2.79 -34.92
C ASP A 322 8.68 3.21 -34.99
N ILE A 323 8.33 4.25 -34.24
CA ILE A 323 6.95 4.76 -34.13
C ILE A 323 6.93 6.28 -34.27
N ALA A 324 5.83 6.79 -34.84
CA ALA A 324 5.62 8.22 -35.07
C ALA A 324 5.15 9.02 -33.83
N VAL A 325 5.07 8.36 -32.67
CA VAL A 325 4.65 8.97 -31.39
C VAL A 325 5.88 9.34 -30.59
N ASP A 326 5.79 10.41 -29.78
CA ASP A 326 6.85 10.77 -28.85
C ASP A 326 7.10 9.63 -27.86
N LYS A 327 8.32 9.08 -27.88
CA LYS A 327 8.70 7.94 -27.05
C LYS A 327 8.67 8.26 -25.56
N THR A 328 8.90 9.50 -25.18
CA THR A 328 8.88 9.97 -23.79
C THR A 328 7.45 9.94 -23.24
N ASP A 329 6.50 10.44 -24.03
CA ASP A 329 5.09 10.41 -23.68
C ASP A 329 4.54 8.97 -23.63
N LEU A 330 5.00 8.10 -24.55
CA LEU A 330 4.60 6.70 -24.57
C LEU A 330 5.16 5.95 -23.35
N LYS A 331 6.41 6.15 -22.98
CA LYS A 331 6.99 5.56 -21.76
C LYS A 331 6.25 5.99 -20.51
N ARG A 332 5.91 7.27 -20.42
CA ARG A 332 5.14 7.82 -19.30
C ARG A 332 3.73 7.20 -19.22
N LEU A 333 3.05 7.04 -20.36
CA LEU A 333 1.75 6.37 -20.42
C LEU A 333 1.86 4.91 -19.99
N MET A 334 2.85 4.17 -20.50
CA MET A 334 3.07 2.76 -20.17
C MET A 334 3.43 2.57 -18.69
N GLN A 335 4.21 3.48 -18.12
CA GLN A 335 4.52 3.49 -16.69
C GLN A 335 3.25 3.69 -15.84
N THR A 336 2.39 4.64 -16.22
CA THR A 336 1.12 4.88 -15.54
C THR A 336 0.21 3.64 -15.62
N LEU A 337 0.07 3.04 -16.82
CA LEU A 337 -0.73 1.82 -17.02
C LEU A 337 -0.15 0.61 -16.26
N TYR A 338 1.16 0.49 -16.17
CA TYR A 338 1.82 -0.57 -15.41
C TYR A 338 1.54 -0.42 -13.92
N ILE A 339 1.65 0.80 -13.37
CA ILE A 339 1.30 1.08 -11.97
C ILE A 339 -0.17 0.76 -11.72
N GLU A 340 -1.10 1.26 -12.56
CA GLU A 340 -2.52 0.93 -12.48
C GLU A 340 -2.77 -0.59 -12.56
N SER A 341 -2.03 -1.32 -13.39
CA SER A 341 -2.17 -2.78 -13.50
C SER A 341 -1.69 -3.53 -12.27
N CYS A 342 -0.64 -3.03 -11.60
CA CYS A 342 -0.16 -3.60 -10.34
C CYS A 342 -1.17 -3.40 -9.19
N GLU A 343 -2.02 -2.38 -9.28
CA GLU A 343 -3.11 -2.14 -8.32
C GLU A 343 -4.35 -3.02 -8.57
N VAL A 344 -4.51 -3.56 -9.79
CA VAL A 344 -5.73 -4.31 -10.21
C VAL A 344 -5.57 -5.84 -10.13
N VAL A 345 -4.36 -6.38 -9.96
CA VAL A 345 -4.10 -7.85 -10.02
C VAL A 345 -4.15 -8.53 -8.68
#